data_bd1dfcfc694c0288b657acadaf6973a5
#
_entry.id   bd1dfcfc694c0288b657acadaf6973a5
#
_cell.length_a   1.000
_cell.length_b   1.000
_cell.length_c   1.000
_cell.angle_alpha   90.00
_cell.angle_beta   90.00
_cell.angle_gamma   90.00
#
_symmetry.space_group_name_H-M   'P 1'
#
loop_
_entity.id
_entity.type
_entity.pdbx_description
1 polymer ?
#
loop_
_entity_poly.entity_id
_entity_poly.type
_entity_poly.pdbx_seq_one_letter_code
_entity_poly.pdbx_strand_id
1 'polypeptide(L)'
;MSSNLKKEETMDLDQQEFNGNAISPVLPDGLKNYLIDIDGTITDDVPNEESWRMETCLPYLGSVDTINDWYSEGHIITFFTSRTENHRKVTEEWLQNHGYFYHNLLMNKPRGGNYHWIDNHIVRATRYEGKWTKMTKKKLNIEVFE
;
A
#
# COMPACT_ATOMS: atom_id res chain seq x y z
N MET A 1 0.20 -14.07 -16.48
CA MET A 1 0.87 -15.29 -16.16
C MET A 1 0.91 -15.51 -14.68
N SER A 2 2.04 -15.71 -14.05
CA SER A 2 2.09 -15.95 -12.60
C SER A 2 1.40 -14.86 -11.77
N SER A 3 1.38 -13.60 -12.23
CA SER A 3 0.72 -12.50 -11.53
C SER A 3 -0.80 -12.69 -11.41
N ASN A 4 -1.48 -13.21 -12.43
CA ASN A 4 -2.92 -13.44 -12.35
C ASN A 4 -3.28 -14.57 -11.38
N LEU A 5 -2.49 -15.64 -11.36
CA LEU A 5 -2.67 -16.75 -10.42
C LEU A 5 -2.51 -16.28 -8.97
N LYS A 6 -1.46 -15.51 -8.69
CA LYS A 6 -1.24 -14.95 -7.35
C LYS A 6 -2.38 -14.03 -6.92
N LYS A 7 -2.93 -13.23 -7.84
CA LYS A 7 -4.03 -12.33 -7.57
C LYS A 7 -5.32 -13.07 -7.22
N GLU A 8 -5.57 -14.23 -7.84
CA GLU A 8 -6.75 -15.05 -7.58
C GLU A 8 -6.69 -15.78 -6.24
N GLU A 9 -5.49 -16.00 -5.69
CA GLU A 9 -5.28 -16.67 -4.41
C GLU A 9 -5.49 -15.76 -3.20
N THR A 10 -5.65 -14.44 -3.39
CA THR A 10 -5.84 -13.51 -2.30
C THR A 10 -7.32 -13.26 -2.01
N MET A 11 -7.60 -12.72 -0.82
CA MET A 11 -8.95 -12.38 -0.41
C MET A 11 -9.58 -11.37 -1.37
N ASP A 12 -10.80 -11.66 -1.82
CA ASP A 12 -11.62 -10.70 -2.56
C ASP A 12 -12.38 -9.83 -1.56
N LEU A 13 -11.99 -8.58 -1.47
CA LEU A 13 -12.57 -7.64 -0.51
C LEU A 13 -14.01 -7.24 -0.82
N ASP A 14 -14.45 -7.43 -2.07
CA ASP A 14 -15.77 -6.98 -2.51
C ASP A 14 -16.87 -8.04 -2.33
N GLN A 15 -16.51 -9.26 -1.94
CA GLN A 15 -17.45 -10.39 -1.91
C GLN A 15 -17.75 -10.92 -0.51
N GLN A 16 -17.37 -10.25 0.54
CA GLN A 16 -17.69 -10.67 1.91
C GLN A 16 -19.13 -10.33 2.24
N GLU A 17 -19.90 -11.33 2.67
CA GLU A 17 -21.30 -11.17 3.06
C GLU A 17 -21.59 -11.88 4.37
N PHE A 18 -22.54 -11.33 5.12
CA PHE A 18 -23.17 -11.99 6.25
C PHE A 18 -24.67 -11.65 6.29
N ASN A 19 -25.52 -12.69 6.27
CA ASN A 19 -26.98 -12.53 6.26
C ASN A 19 -27.50 -11.58 5.16
N GLY A 20 -26.91 -11.64 3.95
CA GLY A 20 -27.30 -10.80 2.82
C GLY A 20 -26.76 -9.37 2.86
N ASN A 21 -25.99 -9.01 3.87
CA ASN A 21 -25.37 -7.69 3.98
C ASN A 21 -23.88 -7.77 3.65
N ALA A 22 -23.38 -6.78 2.92
CA ALA A 22 -21.94 -6.62 2.71
C ALA A 22 -21.26 -6.32 4.04
N ILE A 23 -20.18 -7.02 4.34
CA ILE A 23 -19.38 -6.81 5.53
C ILE A 23 -17.93 -6.56 5.14
N SER A 24 -17.21 -5.87 6.00
CA SER A 24 -15.77 -5.72 5.84
C SER A 24 -15.08 -7.08 5.96
N PRO A 25 -14.03 -7.34 5.16
CA PRO A 25 -13.28 -8.58 5.27
C PRO A 25 -12.63 -8.69 6.64
N VAL A 26 -12.62 -9.92 7.16
CA VAL A 26 -11.95 -10.24 8.43
C VAL A 26 -10.68 -11.01 8.10
N LEU A 27 -9.53 -10.46 8.48
CA LEU A 27 -8.26 -11.11 8.26
C LEU A 27 -8.00 -12.20 9.30
N PRO A 28 -7.49 -13.37 8.89
CA PRO A 28 -6.95 -14.34 9.83
C PRO A 28 -5.83 -13.76 10.69
N ASP A 29 -5.59 -14.36 11.85
CA ASP A 29 -4.50 -13.96 12.74
C ASP A 29 -3.15 -14.00 12.01
N GLY A 30 -2.33 -12.98 12.25
CA GLY A 30 -1.02 -12.85 11.63
C GLY A 30 -1.00 -12.13 10.30
N LEU A 31 -2.14 -11.92 9.66
CA LEU A 31 -2.23 -11.10 8.45
C LEU A 31 -2.41 -9.62 8.79
N LYS A 32 -1.88 -8.78 7.93
CA LYS A 32 -1.82 -7.33 8.16
C LYS A 32 -2.49 -6.55 7.05
N ASN A 33 -2.99 -5.38 7.40
CA ASN A 33 -3.38 -4.34 6.46
C ASN A 33 -2.20 -3.39 6.28
N TYR A 34 -1.55 -3.44 5.13
CA TYR A 34 -0.48 -2.50 4.82
C TYR A 34 -1.03 -1.28 4.12
N LEU A 35 -0.70 -0.10 4.65
CA LEU A 35 -0.89 1.17 3.96
C LEU A 35 0.48 1.66 3.54
N ILE A 36 0.72 1.78 2.24
CA ILE A 36 2.04 2.02 1.68
C ILE A 36 2.02 3.30 0.85
N ASP A 37 2.89 4.23 1.19
CA ASP A 37 3.11 5.44 0.41
C ASP A 37 3.76 5.11 -0.95
N ILE A 38 3.60 5.98 -1.92
CA ILE A 38 4.17 5.80 -3.25
C ILE A 38 5.43 6.66 -3.41
N ASP A 39 5.27 7.97 -3.55
CA ASP A 39 6.38 8.88 -3.85
C ASP A 39 7.34 8.99 -2.66
N GLY A 40 8.61 8.72 -2.91
CA GLY A 40 9.63 8.69 -1.87
C GLY A 40 9.69 7.39 -1.07
N THR A 41 8.84 6.41 -1.37
CA THR A 41 8.78 5.13 -0.65
C THR A 41 8.95 3.93 -1.58
N ILE A 42 8.20 3.85 -2.68
CA ILE A 42 8.38 2.78 -3.68
C ILE A 42 9.02 3.29 -4.97
N THR A 43 9.11 4.59 -5.13
CA THR A 43 9.73 5.28 -6.27
C THR A 43 10.24 6.64 -5.79
N ASP A 44 10.85 7.42 -6.70
CA ASP A 44 11.29 8.78 -6.42
C ASP A 44 10.16 9.65 -5.85
N ASP A 45 10.54 10.62 -5.04
CA ASP A 45 9.60 11.60 -4.51
C ASP A 45 9.17 12.57 -5.61
N VAL A 46 8.08 12.24 -6.27
CA VAL A 46 7.52 13.01 -7.38
C VAL A 46 6.38 13.88 -6.87
N PRO A 47 6.57 15.21 -6.73
CA PRO A 47 5.48 16.08 -6.28
C PRO A 47 4.41 16.25 -7.37
N ASN A 48 3.20 16.61 -6.95
CA ASN A 48 2.09 16.86 -7.89
C ASN A 48 2.44 17.92 -8.94
N GLU A 49 3.31 18.87 -8.59
CA GLU A 49 3.78 19.95 -9.46
C GLU A 49 4.68 19.44 -10.60
N GLU A 50 5.20 18.23 -10.48
CA GLU A 50 6.04 17.57 -11.48
C GLU A 50 5.39 16.30 -12.01
N SER A 51 4.10 16.34 -12.25
CA SER A 51 3.30 15.18 -12.63
C SER A 51 3.77 14.45 -13.90
N TRP A 52 4.50 15.15 -14.79
CA TRP A 52 5.10 14.53 -15.98
C TRP A 52 6.12 13.42 -15.65
N ARG A 53 6.64 13.38 -14.43
CA ARG A 53 7.59 12.35 -13.98
C ARG A 53 6.88 11.07 -13.48
N MET A 54 5.57 11.13 -13.24
CA MET A 54 4.82 10.00 -12.67
C MET A 54 4.80 8.78 -13.58
N GLU A 55 4.81 8.99 -14.89
CA GLU A 55 4.75 7.91 -15.87
C GLU A 55 6.10 7.18 -16.01
N THR A 56 7.20 7.91 -15.88
CA THR A 56 8.53 7.41 -16.22
C THR A 56 9.43 7.07 -15.05
N CYS A 57 9.06 7.45 -13.82
CA CYS A 57 9.86 7.10 -12.65
C CYS A 57 9.95 5.58 -12.48
N LEU A 58 11.05 5.11 -11.88
CA LEU A 58 11.31 3.68 -11.72
C LEU A 58 11.05 3.23 -10.27
N PRO A 59 10.58 1.98 -10.09
CA PRO A 59 10.46 1.41 -8.76
C PRO A 59 11.81 1.36 -8.03
N TYR A 60 11.79 1.63 -6.74
CA TYR A 60 12.96 1.38 -5.91
C TYR A 60 13.23 -0.12 -5.82
N LEU A 61 14.52 -0.47 -5.79
CA LEU A 61 14.98 -1.85 -5.77
C LEU A 61 14.34 -2.62 -4.60
N GLY A 62 13.74 -3.76 -4.92
CA GLY A 62 13.12 -4.66 -3.95
C GLY A 62 11.69 -4.30 -3.57
N SER A 63 11.16 -3.15 -3.96
CA SER A 63 9.79 -2.74 -3.59
C SER A 63 8.73 -3.66 -4.22
N VAL A 64 8.87 -3.98 -5.49
CA VAL A 64 7.91 -4.85 -6.19
C VAL A 64 7.92 -6.24 -5.56
N ASP A 65 9.09 -6.85 -5.40
CA ASP A 65 9.20 -8.20 -4.87
C ASP A 65 8.70 -8.30 -3.42
N THR A 66 9.06 -7.35 -2.58
CA THR A 66 8.66 -7.35 -1.18
C THR A 66 7.13 -7.21 -1.03
N ILE A 67 6.54 -6.24 -1.73
CA ILE A 67 5.10 -6.01 -1.67
C ILE A 67 4.33 -7.19 -2.25
N ASN A 68 4.81 -7.76 -3.35
CA ASN A 68 4.15 -8.89 -3.97
C ASN A 68 4.27 -10.17 -3.14
N ASP A 69 5.35 -10.34 -2.39
CA ASP A 69 5.47 -11.42 -1.42
C ASP A 69 4.43 -11.27 -0.30
N TRP A 70 4.25 -10.08 0.23
CA TRP A 70 3.20 -9.80 1.22
C TRP A 70 1.80 -10.08 0.66
N TYR A 71 1.55 -9.64 -0.57
CA TYR A 71 0.29 -9.92 -1.25
C TYR A 71 0.05 -11.43 -1.38
N SER A 72 1.06 -12.18 -1.78
CA SER A 72 0.98 -13.64 -1.95
C SER A 72 0.78 -14.37 -0.63
N GLU A 73 1.26 -13.82 0.47
CA GLU A 73 1.09 -14.37 1.82
C GLU A 73 -0.32 -14.10 2.39
N GLY A 74 -1.12 -13.30 1.72
CA GLY A 74 -2.49 -12.99 2.12
C GLY A 74 -2.68 -11.64 2.80
N HIS A 75 -1.61 -10.85 2.97
CA HIS A 75 -1.73 -9.50 3.50
C HIS A 75 -2.49 -8.59 2.55
N ILE A 76 -3.20 -7.62 3.10
CA ILE A 76 -3.89 -6.61 2.31
C ILE A 76 -2.92 -5.48 1.98
N ILE A 77 -2.87 -5.12 0.71
CA ILE A 77 -2.02 -4.04 0.21
C ILE A 77 -2.89 -2.86 -0.22
N THR A 78 -2.73 -1.74 0.45
CA THR A 78 -3.36 -0.49 0.09
C THR A 78 -2.29 0.56 -0.13
N PHE A 79 -2.21 1.10 -1.34
CA PHE A 79 -1.37 2.26 -1.58
C PHE A 79 -2.11 3.52 -1.14
N PHE A 80 -1.42 4.36 -0.39
CA PHE A 80 -1.97 5.60 0.15
C PHE A 80 -1.06 6.76 -0.25
N THR A 81 -1.52 7.60 -1.18
CA THR A 81 -0.67 8.59 -1.86
C THR A 81 -1.25 9.99 -1.79
N SER A 82 -0.34 10.98 -1.74
CA SER A 82 -0.70 12.40 -1.85
C SER A 82 -0.98 12.83 -3.29
N ARG A 83 -0.81 11.94 -4.26
CA ARG A 83 -1.26 12.23 -5.63
C ARG A 83 -2.75 12.48 -5.62
N THR A 84 -3.20 13.48 -6.40
CA THR A 84 -4.62 13.80 -6.49
C THR A 84 -5.36 12.85 -7.42
N GLU A 85 -6.69 12.82 -7.32
CA GLU A 85 -7.53 11.97 -8.18
C GLU A 85 -7.30 12.19 -9.68
N ASN A 86 -6.87 13.39 -10.08
CA ASN A 86 -6.52 13.67 -11.48
C ASN A 86 -5.38 12.78 -11.99
N HIS A 87 -4.59 12.21 -11.08
CA HIS A 87 -3.45 11.36 -11.42
C HIS A 87 -3.72 9.89 -11.12
N ARG A 88 -4.96 9.50 -10.84
CA ARG A 88 -5.31 8.11 -10.58
C ARG A 88 -4.94 7.20 -11.75
N LYS A 89 -5.34 7.58 -12.95
CA LYS A 89 -5.12 6.74 -14.14
C LYS A 89 -3.63 6.47 -14.37
N VAL A 90 -2.80 7.51 -14.37
CA VAL A 90 -1.35 7.34 -14.57
C VAL A 90 -0.73 6.50 -13.44
N THR A 91 -1.23 6.66 -12.23
CA THR A 91 -0.74 5.90 -11.07
C THR A 91 -1.12 4.42 -11.17
N GLU A 92 -2.37 4.12 -11.51
CA GLU A 92 -2.83 2.73 -11.70
C GLU A 92 -2.07 2.05 -12.84
N GLU A 93 -1.88 2.73 -13.96
CA GLU A 93 -1.12 2.22 -15.09
C GLU A 93 0.34 1.97 -14.71
N TRP A 94 0.95 2.88 -13.96
CA TRP A 94 2.33 2.72 -13.49
C TRP A 94 2.48 1.52 -12.56
N LEU A 95 1.58 1.38 -11.59
CA LEU A 95 1.58 0.22 -10.69
C LEU A 95 1.42 -1.09 -11.46
N GLN A 96 0.49 -1.13 -12.40
CA GLN A 96 0.25 -2.30 -13.24
C GLN A 96 1.45 -2.61 -14.14
N ASN A 97 2.01 -1.60 -14.80
CA ASN A 97 3.13 -1.78 -15.73
C ASN A 97 4.40 -2.28 -15.03
N HIS A 98 4.58 -1.93 -13.75
CA HIS A 98 5.72 -2.40 -12.96
C HIS A 98 5.42 -3.67 -12.16
N GLY A 99 4.22 -4.24 -12.31
CA GLY A 99 3.88 -5.54 -11.76
C GLY A 99 3.50 -5.57 -10.29
N TYR A 100 3.13 -4.44 -9.69
CA TYR A 100 2.65 -4.42 -8.31
C TYR A 100 1.28 -5.08 -8.19
N PHE A 101 1.13 -5.94 -7.19
CA PHE A 101 -0.15 -6.50 -6.77
C PHE A 101 -0.68 -5.71 -5.58
N TYR A 102 -1.94 -5.28 -5.64
CA TYR A 102 -2.54 -4.51 -4.56
C TYR A 102 -4.07 -4.64 -4.58
N HIS A 103 -4.70 -4.25 -3.49
CA HIS A 103 -6.15 -4.31 -3.33
C HIS A 103 -6.80 -2.94 -3.50
N ASN A 104 -6.19 -1.90 -2.94
CA ASN A 104 -6.75 -0.56 -2.92
C ASN A 104 -5.72 0.50 -3.26
N LEU A 105 -6.20 1.61 -3.81
CA LEU A 105 -5.41 2.81 -4.05
C LEU A 105 -6.19 4.02 -3.54
N LEU A 106 -5.68 4.62 -2.47
CA LEU A 106 -6.25 5.83 -1.86
C LEU A 106 -5.44 7.04 -2.29
N MET A 107 -6.12 7.98 -2.93
CA MET A 107 -5.54 9.22 -3.42
C MET A 107 -5.79 10.37 -2.43
N ASN A 108 -5.21 11.52 -2.69
CA ASN A 108 -5.43 12.76 -1.94
C ASN A 108 -5.01 12.73 -0.47
N LYS A 109 -4.00 11.94 -0.12
CA LYS A 109 -3.44 11.97 1.23
C LYS A 109 -2.92 13.38 1.53
N PRO A 110 -3.31 14.02 2.64
CA PRO A 110 -2.77 15.33 2.99
C PRO A 110 -1.24 15.29 3.10
N ARG A 111 -0.59 16.34 2.60
CA ARG A 111 0.86 16.47 2.69
C ARG A 111 1.28 16.95 4.07
N GLY A 112 2.56 16.70 4.42
CA GLY A 112 3.14 17.16 5.67
C GLY A 112 3.71 16.05 6.53
N GLY A 113 3.37 14.80 6.23
CA GLY A 113 4.01 13.63 6.85
C GLY A 113 3.73 13.42 8.33
N ASN A 114 2.75 14.11 8.89
CA ASN A 114 2.42 13.97 10.31
C ASN A 114 1.11 13.17 10.43
N TYR A 115 1.21 11.87 10.19
CA TYR A 115 0.06 10.96 10.22
C TYR A 115 -0.05 10.32 11.59
N HIS A 116 -1.26 10.30 12.13
CA HIS A 116 -1.54 9.72 13.43
C HIS A 116 -2.75 8.81 13.32
N TRP A 117 -2.52 7.51 13.44
CA TRP A 117 -3.58 6.50 13.38
C TRP A 117 -4.16 6.29 14.78
N ILE A 118 -5.47 6.40 14.92
CA ILE A 118 -6.18 6.14 16.17
C ILE A 118 -7.17 5.01 15.94
N ASP A 119 -7.02 3.91 16.65
CA ASP A 119 -7.85 2.73 16.50
C ASP A 119 -7.93 1.97 17.83
N ASN A 120 -8.93 1.13 17.97
CA ASN A 120 -9.04 0.24 19.13
C ASN A 120 -8.30 -1.09 18.94
N HIS A 121 -7.71 -1.33 17.78
CA HIS A 121 -6.86 -2.48 17.48
C HIS A 121 -5.38 -2.09 17.50
N ILE A 122 -4.52 -3.10 17.38
CA ILE A 122 -3.08 -2.88 17.34
C ILE A 122 -2.71 -2.08 16.09
N VAL A 123 -2.02 -0.97 16.30
CA VAL A 123 -1.48 -0.15 15.23
C VAL A 123 0.04 -0.33 15.19
N ARG A 124 0.57 -0.51 14.00
CA ARG A 124 2.00 -0.57 13.73
C ARG A 124 2.37 0.45 12.69
N ALA A 125 3.60 0.95 12.76
CA ALA A 125 4.12 1.84 11.74
C ALA A 125 5.57 1.50 11.45
N THR A 126 5.95 1.58 10.18
CA THR A 126 7.33 1.46 9.75
C THR A 126 7.69 2.69 8.93
N ARG A 127 8.72 3.39 9.35
CA ARG A 127 9.26 4.49 8.55
C ARG A 127 10.24 3.92 7.53
N TYR A 128 10.00 4.20 6.26
CA TYR A 128 10.93 3.82 5.20
C TYR A 128 12.25 4.59 5.32
N GLU A 129 13.37 3.87 5.31
CA GLU A 129 14.71 4.44 5.49
C GLU A 129 15.63 4.14 4.30
N GLY A 130 15.06 3.99 3.12
CA GLY A 130 15.83 3.86 1.88
C GLY A 130 16.12 2.42 1.43
N LYS A 131 15.56 1.40 2.09
CA LYS A 131 15.76 0.00 1.70
C LYS A 131 14.49 -0.81 1.84
N TRP A 132 14.17 -1.57 0.79
CA TRP A 132 13.08 -2.54 0.80
C TRP A 132 13.52 -3.95 1.20
N THR A 133 14.80 -4.27 1.03
CA THR A 133 15.37 -5.52 1.51
C THR A 133 15.44 -5.51 3.03
N LYS A 134 14.82 -6.47 3.70
CA LYS A 134 14.78 -6.60 5.16
C LYS A 134 13.94 -5.53 5.87
N MET A 135 12.77 -5.20 5.34
CA MET A 135 11.79 -4.31 5.96
C MET A 135 11.14 -4.88 7.24
N THR A 136 11.88 -5.65 8.00
CA THR A 136 11.40 -6.19 9.28
C THR A 136 11.83 -5.37 10.49
N LYS A 137 12.67 -4.35 10.29
CA LYS A 137 13.07 -3.48 11.39
C LYS A 137 11.93 -2.53 11.73
N LYS A 138 11.36 -2.73 12.89
CA LYS A 138 10.36 -1.86 13.48
C LYS A 138 11.06 -0.69 14.17
N LYS A 139 10.96 0.51 13.62
CA LYS A 139 11.18 1.73 14.39
C LYS A 139 9.82 2.29 14.75
N LEU A 140 9.53 2.29 16.02
CA LEU A 140 8.26 2.71 16.55
C LEU A 140 8.38 4.14 17.08
N ASN A 141 7.87 5.11 16.31
CA ASN A 141 7.46 6.40 16.86
C ASN A 141 5.94 6.35 16.98
N ILE A 142 5.47 5.63 17.98
CA ILE A 142 4.04 5.55 18.28
C ILE A 142 3.78 6.39 19.51
N GLU A 143 2.94 7.43 19.36
CA GLU A 143 2.40 8.17 20.49
C GLU A 143 1.15 7.46 20.97
N VAL A 144 1.04 7.30 22.30
CA VAL A 144 -0.12 6.67 22.93
C VAL A 144 -0.83 7.72 23.77
N PHE A 145 -2.13 7.89 23.53
CA PHE A 145 -2.96 8.72 24.39
C PHE A 145 -3.36 7.93 25.64
N GLU A 146 -3.13 8.51 26.76
CA GLU A 146 -3.56 7.96 28.05
C GLU A 146 -4.74 8.73 28.62
#